data_ff94e7d4bd61206075a8f51c6e61c285
#
_entry.id   ff94e7d4bd61206075a8f51c6e61c285
#
_cell.length_a   1.000
_cell.length_b   1.000
_cell.length_c   1.000
_cell.angle_alpha   90.00
_cell.angle_beta   90.00
_cell.angle_gamma   90.00
#
_symmetry.space_group_name_H-M   'P 1'
#
loop_
_entity.id
_entity.type
_entity.pdbx_description
1 polymer ?
#
loop_
_entity_poly.entity_id
_entity_poly.type
_entity_poly.pdbx_seq_one_letter_code
_entity_poly.pdbx_strand_id
1 'polypeptide(L)'
;MARYLTTIESALPQAEAFAYMADFANARLWDPSVSEARRVGEAPIGIGSAFDLVARFGGRDVPLRYEIVEYEAARRVVLEARRPGFVSRDTITVEPAENGSVVHYDATLAFGGVGRLFDPIMQRIFNRVGARATLGIQTALNS
;
A
#
# COMPACT_ATOMS: atom_id res chain seq x y z
N MET A 1 16.95 -0.58 3.89
CA MET A 1 15.60 -0.28 3.36
C MET A 1 15.06 -1.51 2.65
N ALA A 2 13.85 -1.90 3.00
CA ALA A 2 13.15 -2.97 2.30
C ALA A 2 12.27 -2.37 1.22
N ARG A 3 12.17 -3.03 0.07
CA ARG A 3 11.37 -2.57 -1.06
C ARG A 3 10.71 -3.74 -1.78
N TYR A 4 9.46 -3.54 -2.18
CA TYR A 4 8.73 -4.50 -2.99
C TYR A 4 8.03 -3.77 -4.14
N LEU A 5 8.31 -4.21 -5.36
CA LEU A 5 7.73 -3.67 -6.59
C LEU A 5 6.90 -4.75 -7.27
N THR A 6 5.69 -4.40 -7.68
CA THR A 6 4.86 -5.31 -8.46
C THR A 6 4.00 -4.55 -9.46
N THR A 7 3.61 -5.23 -10.52
CA THR A 7 2.72 -4.71 -11.55
C THR A 7 1.55 -5.67 -11.71
N ILE A 8 0.34 -5.14 -11.68
CA ILE A 8 -0.88 -5.92 -11.73
C ILE A 8 -1.74 -5.42 -12.90
N GLU A 9 -2.21 -6.35 -13.74
CA GLU A 9 -3.21 -6.04 -14.75
C GLU A 9 -4.59 -6.08 -14.10
N SER A 10 -5.41 -5.08 -14.40
CA SER A 10 -6.75 -4.91 -13.86
C SER A 10 -7.78 -4.86 -14.96
N ALA A 11 -8.91 -5.54 -14.76
CA ALA A 11 -10.07 -5.44 -15.64
C ALA A 11 -10.83 -4.12 -15.45
N LEU A 12 -10.57 -3.40 -14.36
CA LEU A 12 -11.25 -2.13 -14.07
C LEU A 12 -10.64 -0.97 -14.89
N PRO A 13 -11.47 -0.01 -15.31
CA PRO A 13 -10.96 1.23 -15.90
C PRO A 13 -10.01 1.94 -14.94
N GLN A 14 -9.12 2.76 -15.49
CA GLN A 14 -8.10 3.48 -14.73
C GLN A 14 -8.67 4.20 -13.50
N ALA A 15 -9.74 4.97 -13.66
CA ALA A 15 -10.31 5.74 -12.55
C ALA A 15 -10.86 4.84 -11.43
N GLU A 16 -11.48 3.72 -11.78
CA GLU A 16 -12.04 2.79 -10.80
C GLU A 16 -10.94 2.02 -10.06
N ALA A 17 -9.92 1.54 -10.78
CA ALA A 17 -8.79 0.86 -10.18
C ALA A 17 -8.04 1.81 -9.23
N PHE A 18 -7.85 3.05 -9.65
CA PHE A 18 -7.20 4.07 -8.83
C PHE A 18 -8.00 4.38 -7.57
N ALA A 19 -9.30 4.61 -7.69
CA ALA A 19 -10.16 4.90 -6.55
C ALA A 19 -10.13 3.77 -5.51
N TYR A 20 -10.14 2.53 -5.98
CA TYR A 20 -10.05 1.37 -5.11
C TYR A 20 -8.71 1.31 -4.35
N MET A 21 -7.60 1.50 -5.07
CA MET A 21 -6.27 1.41 -4.49
C MET A 21 -5.91 2.60 -3.60
N ALA A 22 -6.40 3.79 -3.93
CA ALA A 22 -6.13 5.00 -3.13
C ALA A 22 -6.87 4.99 -1.80
N ASP A 23 -7.96 4.27 -1.69
CA ASP A 23 -8.70 4.12 -0.44
C ASP A 23 -8.09 2.99 0.39
N PHE A 24 -7.18 3.33 1.29
CA PHE A 24 -6.48 2.34 2.12
C PHE A 24 -7.38 1.68 3.17
N ALA A 25 -8.62 2.10 3.33
CA ALA A 25 -9.59 1.29 4.06
C ALA A 25 -9.81 -0.06 3.38
N ASN A 26 -9.56 -0.15 2.06
CA ASN A 26 -9.63 -1.38 1.30
C ASN A 26 -8.40 -2.29 1.48
N ALA A 27 -7.31 -1.79 2.07
CA ALA A 27 -6.08 -2.56 2.21
C ALA A 27 -6.29 -3.89 2.95
N ARG A 28 -7.22 -3.94 3.87
CA ARG A 28 -7.60 -5.17 4.57
C ARG A 28 -8.11 -6.25 3.61
N LEU A 29 -8.69 -5.84 2.49
CA LEU A 29 -9.29 -6.76 1.52
C LEU A 29 -8.25 -7.38 0.59
N TRP A 30 -7.14 -6.69 0.34
CA TRP A 30 -6.13 -7.19 -0.59
C TRP A 30 -4.78 -7.51 0.05
N ASP A 31 -4.50 -7.02 1.25
CA ASP A 31 -3.26 -7.34 1.97
C ASP A 31 -3.54 -8.22 3.19
N PRO A 32 -3.20 -9.52 3.13
CA PRO A 32 -3.44 -10.44 4.25
C PRO A 32 -2.70 -10.05 5.55
N SER A 33 -1.64 -9.24 5.48
CA SER A 33 -0.95 -8.76 6.68
C SER A 33 -1.72 -7.67 7.42
N VAL A 34 -2.71 -7.06 6.78
CA VAL A 34 -3.52 -6.00 7.38
C VAL A 34 -4.77 -6.62 8.01
N SER A 35 -4.88 -6.53 9.33
CA SER A 35 -6.02 -7.07 10.07
C SER A 35 -7.15 -6.06 10.22
N GLU A 36 -6.82 -4.78 10.29
CA GLU A 36 -7.78 -3.70 10.41
C GLU A 36 -7.38 -2.53 9.53
N ALA A 37 -8.35 -1.90 8.90
CA ALA A 37 -8.14 -0.69 8.12
C ALA A 37 -9.40 0.16 8.15
N ARG A 38 -9.24 1.45 8.47
CA ARG A 38 -10.36 2.38 8.48
C ARG A 38 -9.90 3.77 8.06
N ARG A 39 -10.80 4.50 7.44
CA ARG A 39 -10.58 5.87 7.06
C ARG A 39 -10.80 6.80 8.25
N VAL A 40 -9.98 7.83 8.35
CA VAL A 40 -10.14 8.90 9.35
C VAL A 40 -10.91 10.05 8.70
N GLY A 41 -12.10 10.35 9.22
CA GLY A 41 -12.94 11.43 8.70
C GLY A 41 -13.76 11.03 7.47
N GLU A 42 -14.47 12.00 6.90
CA GLU A 42 -15.44 11.79 5.82
C GLU A 42 -15.18 12.65 4.58
N ALA A 43 -14.12 13.44 4.58
CA ALA A 43 -13.78 14.30 3.43
C ALA A 43 -13.42 13.45 2.21
N PRO A 44 -13.62 13.96 0.98
CA PRO A 44 -13.19 13.24 -0.22
C PRO A 44 -11.71 12.87 -0.15
N ILE A 45 -11.35 11.72 -0.71
CA ILE A 45 -9.97 11.24 -0.71
C ILE A 45 -9.10 12.17 -1.55
N GLY A 46 -7.98 12.60 -0.98
CA GLY A 46 -7.01 13.48 -1.59
C GLY A 46 -5.84 13.71 -0.66
N ILE A 47 -5.01 14.72 -0.96
CA ILE A 47 -3.89 15.07 -0.09
C ILE A 47 -4.38 15.34 1.34
N GLY A 48 -3.71 14.75 2.33
CA GLY A 48 -4.06 14.88 3.73
C GLY A 48 -5.05 13.83 4.24
N SER A 49 -5.68 13.05 3.37
CA SER A 49 -6.52 11.93 3.80
C SER A 49 -5.69 10.95 4.62
N ALA A 50 -6.27 10.46 5.71
CA ALA A 50 -5.58 9.56 6.62
C ALA A 50 -6.35 8.26 6.84
N PHE A 51 -5.60 7.19 7.10
CA PHE A 51 -6.15 5.85 7.31
C PHE A 51 -5.43 5.19 8.48
N ASP A 52 -6.17 4.63 9.40
CA ASP A 52 -5.60 3.85 10.50
C ASP A 52 -5.64 2.37 10.16
N LEU A 53 -4.48 1.77 10.07
CA LEU A 53 -4.30 0.35 9.77
C LEU A 53 -3.62 -0.36 10.94
N VAL A 54 -3.92 -1.64 11.08
CA VAL A 54 -3.13 -2.54 11.92
C VAL A 54 -2.54 -3.60 11.00
N ALA A 55 -1.22 -3.63 10.92
CA ALA A 55 -0.50 -4.59 10.10
C ALA A 55 0.24 -5.58 11.00
N ARG A 56 0.21 -6.87 10.60
CA ARG A 56 0.98 -7.89 11.30
C ARG A 56 2.33 -8.03 10.63
N PHE A 57 3.37 -7.75 11.39
CA PHE A 57 4.72 -7.73 10.87
C PHE A 57 5.66 -8.40 11.89
N GLY A 58 6.37 -9.46 11.46
CA GLY A 58 7.25 -10.18 12.36
C GLY A 58 6.54 -10.81 13.55
N GLY A 59 5.28 -11.21 13.40
CA GLY A 59 4.48 -11.79 14.47
C GLY A 59 3.86 -10.80 15.44
N ARG A 60 3.99 -9.51 15.19
CA ARG A 60 3.43 -8.44 16.02
C ARG A 60 2.41 -7.61 15.26
N ASP A 61 1.39 -7.12 15.96
CA ASP A 61 0.44 -6.18 15.43
C ASP A 61 1.00 -4.77 15.58
N VAL A 62 1.17 -4.08 14.46
CA VAL A 62 1.74 -2.74 14.40
C VAL A 62 0.68 -1.76 13.92
N PRO A 63 0.24 -0.81 14.76
CA PRO A 63 -0.67 0.24 14.30
C PRO A 63 0.09 1.24 13.43
N LEU A 64 -0.49 1.57 12.29
CA LEU A 64 0.09 2.49 11.33
C LEU A 64 -0.95 3.51 10.91
N ARG A 65 -0.59 4.79 10.94
CA ARG A 65 -1.42 5.83 10.33
C ARG A 65 -0.79 6.25 9.02
N TYR A 66 -1.43 5.90 7.92
CA TYR A 66 -1.04 6.34 6.59
C TYR A 66 -1.72 7.65 6.25
N GLU A 67 -0.96 8.55 5.66
CA GLU A 67 -1.46 9.81 5.15
C GLU A 67 -1.10 9.94 3.69
N ILE A 68 -2.03 10.44 2.88
CA ILE A 68 -1.76 10.73 1.47
C ILE A 68 -0.92 12.00 1.41
N VAL A 69 0.31 11.86 0.92
CA VAL A 69 1.28 12.96 0.82
C VAL A 69 1.44 13.47 -0.61
N GLU A 70 1.07 12.67 -1.61
CA GLU A 70 1.00 13.08 -3.02
C GLU A 70 -0.26 12.48 -3.62
N TYR A 71 -0.95 13.25 -4.45
CA TYR A 71 -2.19 12.81 -5.06
C TYR A 71 -2.39 13.45 -6.43
N GLU A 72 -2.50 12.62 -7.46
CA GLU A 72 -2.86 13.00 -8.80
C GLU A 72 -4.00 12.09 -9.24
N ALA A 73 -5.21 12.63 -9.32
CA ALA A 73 -6.43 11.84 -9.51
C ALA A 73 -6.33 10.90 -10.72
N ALA A 74 -6.78 9.66 -10.49
CA ALA A 74 -6.79 8.55 -11.44
C ALA A 74 -5.40 8.04 -11.85
N ARG A 75 -4.30 8.68 -11.43
CA ARG A 75 -2.97 8.32 -11.92
C ARG A 75 -1.99 7.92 -10.84
N ARG A 76 -1.83 8.71 -9.77
CA ARG A 76 -0.78 8.48 -8.79
C ARG A 76 -1.19 8.91 -7.40
N VAL A 77 -0.91 8.05 -6.42
CA VAL A 77 -1.08 8.36 -5.01
C VAL A 77 0.13 7.84 -4.24
N VAL A 78 0.61 8.63 -3.29
CA VAL A 78 1.66 8.23 -2.36
C VAL A 78 1.11 8.33 -0.95
N LEU A 79 1.18 7.23 -0.22
CA LEU A 79 0.77 7.15 1.18
C LEU A 79 2.00 6.87 2.05
N GLU A 80 2.05 7.52 3.20
CA GLU A 80 3.20 7.42 4.08
C GLU A 80 2.77 7.28 5.52
N ALA A 81 3.37 6.33 6.24
CA ALA A 81 3.21 6.15 7.67
C ALA A 81 4.57 6.27 8.35
N ARG A 82 4.64 7.13 9.36
CA ARG A 82 5.86 7.37 10.13
C ARG A 82 5.70 6.89 11.56
N ARG A 83 6.69 6.16 12.04
CA ARG A 83 6.80 5.76 13.44
C ARG A 83 8.23 5.97 13.92
N PRO A 84 8.46 6.07 15.25
CA PRO A 84 9.82 6.06 15.75
C PRO A 84 10.57 4.83 15.21
N GLY A 85 11.65 5.06 14.51
CA GLY A 85 12.50 4.00 13.97
C GLY A 85 12.23 3.58 12.54
N PHE A 86 11.08 3.93 11.92
CA PHE A 86 10.87 3.61 10.52
C PHE A 86 9.84 4.48 9.81
N VAL A 87 9.91 4.45 8.48
CA VAL A 87 8.95 5.08 7.57
C VAL A 87 8.49 4.05 6.57
N SER A 88 7.18 3.87 6.44
CA SER A 88 6.55 3.05 5.41
C SER A 88 5.96 3.96 4.34
N ARG A 89 6.33 3.73 3.08
CA ARG A 89 5.87 4.56 1.96
C ARG A 89 5.39 3.67 0.83
N ASP A 90 4.15 3.88 0.42
CA ASP A 90 3.52 3.15 -0.67
C ASP A 90 3.21 4.10 -1.81
N THR A 91 3.75 3.80 -2.98
CA THR A 91 3.49 4.55 -4.20
C THR A 91 2.67 3.68 -5.15
N ILE A 92 1.52 4.17 -5.55
CA ILE A 92 0.61 3.48 -6.46
C ILE A 92 0.41 4.35 -7.68
N THR A 93 0.72 3.80 -8.86
CA THR A 93 0.51 4.47 -10.15
C THR A 93 -0.40 3.60 -10.98
N VAL A 94 -1.41 4.21 -11.60
CA VAL A 94 -2.37 3.50 -12.45
C VAL A 94 -2.34 4.10 -13.85
N GLU A 95 -2.21 3.24 -14.84
CA GLU A 95 -2.19 3.63 -16.25
C GLU A 95 -3.35 2.98 -16.98
N PRO A 96 -3.93 3.64 -17.99
CA PRO A 96 -4.97 3.01 -18.81
C PRO A 96 -4.35 1.91 -19.66
N ALA A 97 -5.14 0.85 -19.91
CA ALA A 97 -4.78 -0.22 -20.82
C ALA A 97 -5.97 -0.53 -21.72
N GLU A 98 -5.74 -1.30 -22.79
CA GLU A 98 -6.76 -1.58 -23.80
C GLU A 98 -8.04 -2.19 -23.22
N ASN A 99 -7.90 -3.11 -22.25
CA ASN A 99 -9.03 -3.82 -21.64
C ASN A 99 -9.14 -3.56 -20.13
N GLY A 100 -8.74 -2.38 -19.69
CA GLY A 100 -8.78 -2.05 -18.27
C GLY A 100 -7.67 -1.09 -17.89
N SER A 101 -6.82 -1.51 -16.97
CA SER A 101 -5.73 -0.68 -16.47
C SER A 101 -4.54 -1.52 -16.01
N VAL A 102 -3.42 -0.85 -15.75
CA VAL A 102 -2.21 -1.44 -15.17
C VAL A 102 -1.89 -0.70 -13.89
N VAL A 103 -1.77 -1.44 -12.79
CA VAL A 103 -1.45 -0.89 -11.48
C VAL A 103 0.00 -1.23 -11.15
N HIS A 104 0.80 -0.19 -10.87
CA HIS A 104 2.16 -0.33 -10.36
C HIS A 104 2.14 -0.03 -8.88
N TYR A 105 2.62 -0.96 -8.08
CA TYR A 105 2.68 -0.83 -6.63
C TYR A 105 4.13 -0.91 -6.17
N ASP A 106 4.60 0.13 -5.49
CA ASP A 106 5.95 0.25 -4.97
C ASP A 106 5.89 0.54 -3.48
N ALA A 107 6.18 -0.46 -2.66
CA ALA A 107 6.19 -0.33 -1.21
C ALA A 107 7.64 -0.29 -0.71
N THR A 108 7.93 0.69 0.14
CA THR A 108 9.25 0.80 0.78
C THR A 108 9.10 0.89 2.29
N LEU A 109 10.08 0.33 2.99
CA LEU A 109 10.16 0.37 4.44
C LEU A 109 11.58 0.75 4.84
N ALA A 110 11.77 1.96 5.34
CA ALA A 110 13.07 2.49 5.70
C ALA A 110 13.23 2.52 7.21
N PHE A 111 14.31 1.91 7.71
CA PHE A 111 14.65 1.89 9.13
C PHE A 111 15.78 2.85 9.41
N GLY A 112 15.75 3.49 10.60
CA GLY A 112 16.81 4.33 11.10
C GLY A 112 17.63 3.65 12.19
N GLY A 113 18.84 4.15 12.43
CA GLY A 113 19.69 3.69 13.54
C GLY A 113 20.04 2.21 13.44
N VAL A 114 19.93 1.51 14.58
CA VAL A 114 20.25 0.07 14.65
C VAL A 114 19.31 -0.81 13.83
N GLY A 115 18.13 -0.31 13.49
CA GLY A 115 17.19 -1.05 12.66
C GLY A 115 17.73 -1.39 11.28
N ARG A 116 18.69 -0.63 10.77
CA ARG A 116 19.35 -0.90 9.47
C ARG A 116 20.08 -2.23 9.45
N LEU A 117 20.53 -2.73 10.61
CA LEU A 117 21.22 -4.00 10.70
C LEU A 117 20.32 -5.19 10.34
N PHE A 118 19.01 -5.01 10.39
CA PHE A 118 18.03 -6.05 10.08
C PHE A 118 17.47 -5.96 8.66
N ASP A 119 17.97 -5.04 7.83
CA ASP A 119 17.47 -4.84 6.47
C ASP A 119 17.39 -6.13 5.64
N PRO A 120 18.41 -7.03 5.61
CA PRO A 120 18.31 -8.28 4.83
C PRO A 120 17.18 -9.19 5.31
N ILE A 121 16.96 -9.27 6.61
CA ILE A 121 15.88 -10.08 7.21
C ILE A 121 14.53 -9.46 6.88
N MET A 122 14.43 -8.14 7.04
CA MET A 122 13.21 -7.41 6.74
C MET A 122 12.85 -7.50 5.26
N GLN A 123 13.86 -7.51 4.37
CA GLN A 123 13.60 -7.66 2.94
C GLN A 123 12.96 -9.02 2.62
N ARG A 124 13.36 -10.08 3.28
CA ARG A 124 12.75 -11.40 3.10
C ARG A 124 11.30 -11.43 3.59
N ILE A 125 11.04 -10.85 4.75
CA ILE A 125 9.68 -10.74 5.29
C ILE A 125 8.82 -9.91 4.34
N PHE A 126 9.36 -8.78 3.88
CA PHE A 126 8.67 -7.87 2.98
C PHE A 126 8.34 -8.51 1.64
N ASN A 127 9.23 -9.33 1.11
CA ASN A 127 8.97 -10.07 -0.13
C ASN A 127 7.78 -11.03 0.02
N ARG A 128 7.63 -11.69 1.16
CA ARG A 128 6.49 -12.58 1.42
C ARG A 128 5.19 -11.81 1.54
N VAL A 129 5.22 -10.72 2.31
CA VAL A 129 4.04 -9.85 2.49
C VAL A 129 3.62 -9.29 1.14
N GLY A 130 4.58 -8.78 0.35
CA GLY A 130 4.31 -8.23 -0.95
C GLY A 130 3.75 -9.24 -1.95
N ALA A 131 4.28 -10.47 -1.96
CA ALA A 131 3.78 -11.52 -2.84
C ALA A 131 2.31 -11.86 -2.54
N ARG A 132 1.94 -11.93 -1.27
CA ARG A 132 0.56 -12.17 -0.86
C ARG A 132 -0.35 -10.99 -1.19
N ALA A 133 0.13 -9.78 -0.99
CA ALA A 133 -0.61 -8.57 -1.33
C ALA A 133 -0.84 -8.50 -2.84
N THR A 134 0.15 -8.86 -3.65
CA THR A 134 0.01 -8.92 -5.11
C THR A 134 -1.15 -9.83 -5.53
N LEU A 135 -1.22 -11.02 -4.96
CA LEU A 135 -2.31 -11.96 -5.24
C LEU A 135 -3.66 -11.39 -4.79
N GLY A 136 -3.68 -10.73 -3.65
CA GLY A 136 -4.90 -10.08 -3.15
C GLY A 136 -5.38 -8.95 -4.05
N ILE A 137 -4.47 -8.11 -4.53
CA ILE A 137 -4.81 -7.03 -5.46
C ILE A 137 -5.31 -7.60 -6.78
N GLN A 138 -4.65 -8.62 -7.33
CA GLN A 138 -5.10 -9.27 -8.57
C GLN A 138 -6.51 -9.80 -8.43
N THR A 139 -6.82 -10.44 -7.31
CA THR A 139 -8.18 -10.94 -7.05
C THR A 139 -9.18 -9.81 -6.92
N ALA A 140 -8.85 -8.76 -6.16
CA ALA A 140 -9.75 -7.64 -5.91
C ALA A 140 -10.07 -6.85 -7.17
N LEU A 141 -9.08 -6.62 -8.04
CA LEU A 141 -9.25 -5.81 -9.25
C LEU A 141 -9.81 -6.59 -10.44
N ASN A 142 -9.94 -7.92 -10.36
CA ASN A 142 -10.36 -8.78 -11.45
C ASN A 142 -11.53 -9.69 -11.10
N SER A 143 -12.16 -9.44 -9.97
CA SER A 143 -13.33 -10.23 -9.56
C SER A 143 -14.65 -9.61 -10.00
#